data_86d7540c8cb9f18d21e606431823b392
#
_entry.id   86d7540c8cb9f18d21e606431823b392
#
_cell.length_a   1.000
_cell.length_b   1.000
_cell.length_c   1.000
_cell.angle_alpha   90.00
_cell.angle_beta   90.00
_cell.angle_gamma   90.00
#
_symmetry.space_group_name_H-M   'P 1'
#
loop_
_entity.id
_entity.type
_entity.pdbx_description
1 polymer ?
#
loop_
_entity_poly.entity_id
_entity_poly.type
_entity_poly.pdbx_seq_one_letter_code
_entity_poly.pdbx_strand_id
1 'polypeptide(L)'
;STGDECGGIVGSMYENSEVSYCYSTGVLIGANSVGGIAALPSEGAKITACVAWNWKITGPAAKSGRISGVLSQGESGHQADPVASECYAWEDMICTGFAPEDNAGSVSAGKYDGVGESVLTLQNRIANWGTPWHNVGNIDMGFPILEWQLDRGDYASYGGHDNEPEGDFASGDGTQNNPYVIANTTHIQNMSKVLIGKQTTYFVLSADIDMQGIKWTPLNGDGPYEKWIIFDGRNHVIRNLTCDSGSYPSFFGVLCGECKNVGFVDANISSTNQGIGIIAGYVGLNSGAVGFTGKIINCYTTGILKGSGAAGGIGGIFGGNGRIENCYTTATIIDQINTDNGKAGGIIGRFHAGNTTSYIENCYVSGDISATKGGWVGGIVGNMDSGTLNIKNCVAWSNTLLNNSNQAKIGRIVGGHNNNVTAENCYAYDGMILKAGETIFTVSDETSPSGSSFQGVAKSANELKNTVTNWDSSLWKEGGNGYPVFKWSK
;
A
#
# COMPACT_ATOMS: atom_id res chain seq x y z
N SER A 1 11.77 -1.86 25.69
CA SER A 1 12.43 -1.92 26.99
C SER A 1 12.63 -0.52 27.55
N THR A 2 12.25 -0.27 28.77
CA THR A 2 12.43 1.00 29.50
C THR A 2 13.22 0.70 30.76
N GLY A 3 14.52 0.75 30.70
CA GLY A 3 15.40 0.48 31.84
C GLY A 3 16.63 1.38 31.82
N ASP A 4 17.47 1.25 32.81
CA ASP A 4 18.72 1.99 32.87
C ASP A 4 19.69 1.53 31.79
N GLU A 5 19.72 0.21 31.50
CA GLU A 5 20.58 -0.44 30.50
C GLU A 5 19.72 -1.26 29.54
N CYS A 6 19.54 -0.76 28.33
CA CYS A 6 18.67 -1.37 27.32
C CYS A 6 19.46 -1.89 26.13
N GLY A 7 19.64 -3.20 26.04
CA GLY A 7 20.20 -3.86 24.87
C GLY A 7 19.15 -4.70 24.13
N GLY A 8 19.25 -4.78 22.82
CA GLY A 8 18.33 -5.59 22.02
C GLY A 8 18.48 -7.09 22.23
N ILE A 9 19.67 -7.55 22.55
CA ILE A 9 20.00 -8.94 22.89
C ILE A 9 20.35 -9.07 24.37
N VAL A 10 21.21 -8.19 24.88
CA VAL A 10 21.69 -8.24 26.26
C VAL A 10 21.82 -6.85 26.88
N GLY A 11 21.34 -6.64 28.11
CA GLY A 11 21.48 -5.39 28.86
C GLY A 11 22.94 -5.14 29.24
N SER A 12 23.54 -6.03 30.01
CA SER A 12 24.93 -5.92 30.46
C SER A 12 25.72 -7.18 30.12
N MET A 13 26.96 -7.01 29.68
CA MET A 13 27.90 -8.10 29.45
C MET A 13 29.02 -8.02 30.48
N TYR A 14 29.32 -9.14 31.12
CA TYR A 14 30.40 -9.26 32.07
C TYR A 14 31.71 -9.73 31.39
N GLU A 15 32.82 -9.71 32.13
CA GLU A 15 34.14 -10.06 31.63
C GLU A 15 34.18 -11.34 30.81
N ASN A 16 34.85 -11.28 29.65
CA ASN A 16 35.04 -12.39 28.72
C ASN A 16 33.74 -13.04 28.16
N SER A 17 32.61 -12.37 28.29
CA SER A 17 31.38 -12.84 27.63
C SER A 17 31.37 -12.53 26.15
N GLU A 18 30.63 -13.31 25.37
CA GLU A 18 30.53 -13.15 23.92
C GLU A 18 29.08 -13.19 23.45
N VAL A 19 28.74 -12.27 22.52
CA VAL A 19 27.52 -12.27 21.73
C VAL A 19 27.92 -12.32 20.27
N SER A 20 27.52 -13.36 19.55
CA SER A 20 27.88 -13.53 18.14
C SER A 20 26.74 -14.09 17.30
N TYR A 21 26.72 -13.76 16.00
CA TYR A 21 25.72 -14.20 15.03
C TYR A 21 24.28 -13.93 15.49
N CYS A 22 24.05 -12.77 16.03
CA CYS A 22 22.73 -12.33 16.52
C CYS A 22 22.26 -11.12 15.76
N TYR A 23 20.96 -11.00 15.58
CA TYR A 23 20.37 -9.73 15.17
C TYR A 23 19.25 -9.32 16.12
N SER A 24 19.00 -8.02 16.18
CA SER A 24 17.97 -7.42 17.01
C SER A 24 17.10 -6.51 16.17
N THR A 25 15.78 -6.58 16.37
CA THR A 25 14.77 -5.73 15.75
C THR A 25 13.97 -5.00 16.83
N GLY A 26 13.09 -4.07 16.45
CA GLY A 26 12.19 -3.42 17.38
C GLY A 26 12.70 -2.06 17.89
N VAL A 27 12.12 -1.57 18.98
CA VAL A 27 12.38 -0.25 19.54
C VAL A 27 13.02 -0.36 20.91
N LEU A 28 14.10 0.39 21.11
CA LEU A 28 14.83 0.46 22.37
C LEU A 28 14.77 1.88 22.94
N ILE A 29 14.39 2.01 24.20
CA ILE A 29 14.35 3.28 24.93
C ILE A 29 15.00 3.08 26.28
N GLY A 30 16.05 3.82 26.59
CA GLY A 30 16.74 3.72 27.86
C GLY A 30 17.19 5.07 28.40
N ALA A 31 17.30 5.15 29.73
CA ALA A 31 17.67 6.37 30.44
C ALA A 31 19.19 6.55 30.57
N ASN A 32 19.95 5.46 30.57
CA ASN A 32 21.41 5.50 30.78
C ASN A 32 22.17 4.95 29.58
N SER A 33 22.21 3.64 29.40
CA SER A 33 22.99 3.03 28.32
C SER A 33 22.08 2.26 27.37
N VAL A 34 22.18 2.52 26.07
CA VAL A 34 21.32 1.88 25.07
C VAL A 34 22.17 1.40 23.89
N GLY A 35 22.01 0.12 23.54
CA GLY A 35 22.66 -0.46 22.37
C GLY A 35 21.76 -1.42 21.62
N GLY A 36 21.79 -1.40 20.30
CA GLY A 36 20.97 -2.29 19.47
C GLY A 36 21.24 -3.77 19.73
N ILE A 37 22.44 -4.12 20.12
CA ILE A 37 22.84 -5.46 20.53
C ILE A 37 23.07 -5.53 22.04
N ALA A 38 23.99 -4.73 22.58
CA ALA A 38 24.34 -4.73 24.00
C ALA A 38 24.33 -3.30 24.57
N ALA A 39 23.78 -3.09 25.78
CA ALA A 39 23.79 -1.75 26.35
C ALA A 39 25.11 -1.44 27.03
N LEU A 40 25.61 -2.34 27.87
CA LEU A 40 26.81 -2.12 28.68
C LEU A 40 27.75 -3.32 28.59
N PRO A 41 28.62 -3.42 27.57
CA PRO A 41 29.66 -4.42 27.52
C PRO A 41 30.81 -4.06 28.46
N SER A 42 31.25 -5.02 29.28
CA SER A 42 32.38 -4.90 30.20
C SER A 42 33.69 -5.36 29.55
N GLU A 43 34.77 -5.21 30.28
CA GLU A 43 36.13 -5.59 29.90
C GLU A 43 36.22 -7.01 29.32
N GLY A 44 36.91 -7.15 28.18
CA GLY A 44 37.08 -8.43 27.51
C GLY A 44 35.82 -9.02 26.84
N ALA A 45 34.68 -8.35 26.94
CA ALA A 45 33.46 -8.75 26.25
C ALA A 45 33.59 -8.61 24.73
N LYS A 46 33.01 -9.55 23.98
CA LYS A 46 33.06 -9.58 22.53
C LYS A 46 31.67 -9.50 21.92
N ILE A 47 31.51 -8.65 20.92
CA ILE A 47 30.33 -8.58 20.07
C ILE A 47 30.79 -8.79 18.65
N THR A 48 30.44 -9.92 18.04
CA THR A 48 31.01 -10.32 16.74
C THR A 48 29.91 -10.75 15.78
N ALA A 49 30.01 -10.33 14.52
CA ALA A 49 29.08 -10.69 13.45
C ALA A 49 27.62 -10.49 13.86
N CYS A 50 27.28 -9.32 14.41
CA CYS A 50 25.94 -8.97 14.85
C CYS A 50 25.32 -7.87 14.00
N VAL A 51 24.00 -7.87 13.92
CA VAL A 51 23.23 -6.89 13.14
C VAL A 51 22.21 -6.18 14.03
N ALA A 52 22.37 -4.88 14.23
CA ALA A 52 21.35 -4.04 14.83
C ALA A 52 20.38 -3.57 13.75
N TRP A 53 19.25 -4.23 13.65
CA TRP A 53 18.19 -3.93 12.68
C TRP A 53 16.97 -3.30 13.36
N ASN A 54 17.26 -2.49 14.38
CA ASN A 54 16.23 -1.85 15.19
C ASN A 54 15.57 -0.70 14.41
N TRP A 55 14.28 -0.52 14.58
CA TRP A 55 13.54 0.61 14.00
C TRP A 55 13.95 1.93 14.62
N LYS A 56 14.12 1.92 15.94
CA LYS A 56 14.44 3.12 16.70
C LYS A 56 15.24 2.79 17.94
N ILE A 57 16.23 3.62 18.22
CA ILE A 57 16.97 3.64 19.47
C ILE A 57 16.88 5.04 20.06
N THR A 58 16.44 5.14 21.32
CA THR A 58 16.37 6.40 22.07
C THR A 58 17.18 6.30 23.33
N GLY A 59 18.14 7.20 23.49
CA GLY A 59 19.00 7.24 24.68
C GLY A 59 19.93 8.45 24.71
N PRO A 60 20.68 8.66 25.84
CA PRO A 60 21.55 9.82 25.99
C PRO A 60 22.74 9.76 25.02
N ALA A 61 23.13 10.93 24.49
CA ALA A 61 24.15 11.08 23.45
C ALA A 61 25.49 10.42 23.76
N ALA A 62 25.95 10.52 25.01
CA ALA A 62 27.25 9.99 25.43
C ALA A 62 27.23 8.49 25.77
N LYS A 63 26.05 7.86 25.79
CA LYS A 63 25.87 6.50 26.31
C LYS A 63 25.04 5.58 25.43
N SER A 64 24.81 5.96 24.18
CA SER A 64 23.99 5.18 23.25
C SER A 64 24.67 5.00 21.91
N GLY A 65 24.55 3.80 21.35
CA GLY A 65 25.05 3.45 20.03
C GLY A 65 24.16 2.43 19.32
N ARG A 66 24.26 2.32 17.99
CA ARG A 66 23.47 1.37 17.21
C ARG A 66 23.78 -0.09 17.55
N ILE A 67 25.03 -0.41 17.86
CA ILE A 67 25.47 -1.77 18.26
C ILE A 67 25.60 -1.87 19.76
N SER A 68 26.42 -1.04 20.37
CA SER A 68 26.56 -1.02 21.82
C SER A 68 26.46 0.38 22.41
N GLY A 69 25.93 0.46 23.63
CA GLY A 69 25.98 1.67 24.43
C GLY A 69 27.39 1.92 24.97
N VAL A 70 27.47 2.61 26.10
CA VAL A 70 28.76 2.95 26.71
C VAL A 70 29.49 1.68 27.16
N LEU A 71 30.79 1.66 26.91
CA LEU A 71 31.65 0.64 27.46
C LEU A 71 31.84 0.89 28.96
N SER A 72 31.68 -0.15 29.77
CA SER A 72 32.05 -0.07 31.19
C SER A 72 33.55 0.13 31.28
N GLN A 73 33.97 1.28 31.74
CA GLN A 73 35.37 1.52 32.11
C GLN A 73 35.67 0.69 33.33
N GLY A 74 36.43 -0.38 33.21
CA GLY A 74 36.91 -1.17 34.33
C GLY A 74 37.61 -0.30 35.36
N GLU A 75 37.57 -0.69 36.62
CA GLU A 75 38.40 -0.07 37.67
C GLU A 75 39.87 -0.14 37.20
N SER A 76 40.65 0.90 37.48
CA SER A 76 42.03 1.06 37.02
C SER A 76 42.88 -0.19 37.32
N GLY A 77 43.23 -0.96 36.30
CA GLY A 77 44.09 -2.12 36.40
C GLY A 77 43.82 -3.30 35.48
N HIS A 78 42.76 -3.31 34.65
CA HIS A 78 42.38 -4.40 33.77
C HIS A 78 42.72 -4.10 32.30
N GLN A 79 43.00 -5.14 31.51
CA GLN A 79 43.84 -5.02 30.33
C GLN A 79 43.18 -5.09 28.96
N ALA A 80 41.89 -5.20 28.82
CA ALA A 80 41.29 -5.38 27.50
C ALA A 80 39.97 -4.64 27.35
N ASP A 81 39.93 -3.66 26.47
CA ASP A 81 38.67 -3.02 26.06
C ASP A 81 37.72 -4.06 25.42
N PRO A 82 36.41 -3.90 25.57
CA PRO A 82 35.43 -4.69 24.81
C PRO A 82 35.69 -4.57 23.31
N VAL A 83 35.55 -5.69 22.60
CA VAL A 83 35.80 -5.75 21.14
C VAL A 83 34.46 -5.95 20.42
N ALA A 84 34.17 -5.06 19.50
CA ALA A 84 33.11 -5.26 18.53
C ALA A 84 33.70 -5.35 17.11
N SER A 85 33.39 -6.43 16.38
CA SER A 85 33.90 -6.66 15.05
C SER A 85 32.82 -7.24 14.11
N GLU A 86 32.88 -6.89 12.83
CA GLU A 86 31.92 -7.36 11.82
C GLU A 86 30.45 -7.08 12.20
N CYS A 87 30.21 -5.96 12.88
CA CYS A 87 28.88 -5.57 13.29
C CYS A 87 28.32 -4.47 12.38
N TYR A 88 27.06 -4.62 12.03
CA TYR A 88 26.38 -3.76 11.08
C TYR A 88 25.07 -3.25 11.67
N ALA A 89 24.62 -2.10 11.18
CA ALA A 89 23.37 -1.51 11.61
C ALA A 89 22.53 -1.09 10.39
N TRP A 90 21.23 -1.04 10.56
CA TRP A 90 20.37 -0.51 9.52
C TRP A 90 20.63 0.99 9.31
N GLU A 91 20.90 1.40 8.06
CA GLU A 91 21.27 2.78 7.73
C GLU A 91 20.15 3.78 8.03
N ASP A 92 18.87 3.37 7.87
CA ASP A 92 17.70 4.21 8.13
C ASP A 92 17.17 4.10 9.59
N MET A 93 17.94 3.53 10.51
CA MET A 93 17.57 3.43 11.91
C MET A 93 17.39 4.82 12.54
N ILE A 94 16.26 5.04 13.21
CA ILE A 94 15.98 6.30 13.89
C ILE A 94 16.74 6.34 15.22
N CYS A 95 17.75 7.20 15.31
CA CYS A 95 18.50 7.45 16.53
C CYS A 95 18.02 8.76 17.16
N THR A 96 17.47 8.69 18.38
CA THR A 96 16.98 9.87 19.12
C THR A 96 17.83 10.12 20.37
N GLY A 97 18.32 11.33 20.51
CA GLY A 97 19.20 11.73 21.59
C GLY A 97 20.69 11.52 21.34
N PHE A 98 21.06 10.84 20.26
CA PHE A 98 22.45 10.70 19.82
C PHE A 98 22.54 10.67 18.29
N ALA A 99 23.74 11.01 17.76
CA ALA A 99 24.05 10.87 16.34
C ALA A 99 24.95 9.63 16.16
N PRO A 100 24.55 8.65 15.31
CA PRO A 100 25.40 7.50 15.03
C PRO A 100 26.59 7.89 14.14
N GLU A 101 27.68 7.16 14.29
CA GLU A 101 28.87 7.27 13.44
C GLU A 101 29.17 5.89 12.83
N ASP A 102 29.46 5.84 11.52
CA ASP A 102 29.88 4.60 10.89
C ASP A 102 31.30 4.25 11.31
N ASN A 103 31.43 3.24 12.17
CA ASN A 103 32.72 2.76 12.66
C ASN A 103 32.87 1.24 12.48
N ALA A 104 33.56 0.86 11.40
CA ALA A 104 33.76 -0.53 10.98
C ALA A 104 34.87 -1.24 11.79
N GLY A 105 34.78 -1.27 13.10
CA GLY A 105 35.73 -2.04 13.92
C GLY A 105 36.63 -1.23 14.87
N SER A 106 36.32 0.03 15.12
CA SER A 106 36.95 0.79 16.20
C SER A 106 35.90 1.43 17.07
N VAL A 107 36.12 1.39 18.37
CA VAL A 107 35.31 2.10 19.35
C VAL A 107 35.66 3.58 19.29
N SER A 108 34.71 4.44 18.97
CA SER A 108 34.85 5.87 19.04
C SER A 108 34.12 6.39 20.27
N ALA A 109 34.79 7.16 21.10
CA ALA A 109 34.21 7.80 22.29
C ALA A 109 33.48 6.85 23.24
N GLY A 110 33.90 5.59 23.36
CA GLY A 110 33.33 4.63 24.31
C GLY A 110 32.02 3.98 23.92
N LYS A 111 31.59 4.11 22.67
CA LYS A 111 30.41 3.47 22.09
C LYS A 111 30.74 2.87 20.72
N TYR A 112 29.89 1.94 20.27
CA TYR A 112 30.09 1.29 18.98
C TYR A 112 28.80 1.35 18.13
N ASP A 113 28.90 1.94 16.95
CA ASP A 113 27.73 2.16 16.07
C ASP A 113 27.67 1.19 14.89
N GLY A 114 28.74 0.49 14.55
CA GLY A 114 28.82 -0.37 13.38
C GLY A 114 28.74 0.40 12.06
N VAL A 115 28.73 -0.34 10.97
CA VAL A 115 28.56 0.23 9.61
C VAL A 115 27.07 0.25 9.26
N GLY A 116 26.58 1.40 8.79
CA GLY A 116 25.21 1.51 8.27
C GLY A 116 25.08 0.79 6.93
N GLU A 117 24.06 -0.07 6.80
CA GLU A 117 23.80 -0.82 5.58
C GLU A 117 22.30 -0.90 5.27
N SER A 118 21.98 -1.07 3.97
CA SER A 118 20.62 -1.24 3.50
C SER A 118 20.02 -2.58 3.93
N VAL A 119 18.69 -2.63 3.97
CA VAL A 119 17.92 -3.85 4.30
C VAL A 119 18.43 -5.07 3.52
N LEU A 120 18.58 -4.94 2.19
CA LEU A 120 19.01 -6.05 1.34
C LEU A 120 20.43 -6.54 1.69
N THR A 121 21.32 -5.63 2.02
CA THR A 121 22.70 -5.98 2.42
C THR A 121 22.70 -6.71 3.76
N LEU A 122 21.92 -6.23 4.73
CA LEU A 122 21.79 -6.88 6.03
C LEU A 122 21.18 -8.28 5.93
N GLN A 123 20.14 -8.47 5.11
CA GLN A 123 19.56 -9.80 4.82
C GLN A 123 20.61 -10.78 4.28
N ASN A 124 21.40 -10.32 3.30
CA ASN A 124 22.46 -11.15 2.71
C ASN A 124 23.57 -11.48 3.70
N ARG A 125 23.92 -10.58 4.62
CA ARG A 125 24.91 -10.85 5.67
C ARG A 125 24.45 -11.94 6.60
N ILE A 126 23.21 -11.85 7.11
CA ILE A 126 22.65 -12.85 8.03
C ILE A 126 22.49 -14.20 7.33
N ALA A 127 22.03 -14.22 6.08
CA ALA A 127 21.94 -15.43 5.29
C ALA A 127 23.30 -16.13 5.09
N ASN A 128 24.39 -15.36 5.01
CA ASN A 128 25.76 -15.87 4.88
C ASN A 128 26.38 -16.37 6.20
N TRP A 129 25.71 -16.20 7.34
CA TRP A 129 26.16 -16.82 8.58
C TRP A 129 26.05 -18.37 8.55
N GLY A 130 25.32 -18.90 7.53
CA GLY A 130 25.11 -20.33 7.34
C GLY A 130 23.98 -20.89 8.20
N THR A 131 23.88 -22.21 8.28
CA THR A 131 22.91 -22.87 9.15
C THR A 131 23.14 -22.49 10.61
N PRO A 132 22.11 -22.21 11.39
CA PRO A 132 20.68 -22.48 11.14
C PRO A 132 19.85 -21.30 10.58
N TRP A 133 20.44 -20.31 9.93
CA TRP A 133 19.75 -19.13 9.44
C TRP A 133 19.15 -19.31 8.04
N HIS A 134 17.91 -18.91 7.85
CA HIS A 134 17.20 -18.96 6.58
C HIS A 134 16.69 -17.58 6.19
N ASN A 135 16.92 -17.20 4.93
CA ASN A 135 16.30 -16.03 4.34
C ASN A 135 14.91 -16.40 3.82
N VAL A 136 13.88 -15.83 4.40
CA VAL A 136 12.47 -16.11 4.04
C VAL A 136 11.92 -15.14 2.98
N GLY A 137 12.76 -14.36 2.34
CA GLY A 137 12.35 -13.42 1.29
C GLY A 137 11.49 -12.28 1.84
N ASN A 138 10.26 -12.16 1.33
CA ASN A 138 9.33 -11.11 1.75
C ASN A 138 8.40 -11.52 2.92
N ILE A 139 8.60 -12.68 3.51
CA ILE A 139 7.87 -13.11 4.70
C ILE A 139 8.53 -12.44 5.91
N ASP A 140 7.73 -12.08 6.91
CA ASP A 140 8.19 -11.47 8.17
C ASP A 140 9.10 -10.25 7.97
N MET A 141 8.68 -9.32 7.09
CA MET A 141 9.45 -8.11 6.72
C MET A 141 10.84 -8.42 6.13
N GLY A 142 11.08 -9.65 5.72
CA GLY A 142 12.34 -10.11 5.14
C GLY A 142 13.43 -10.40 6.18
N PHE A 143 13.13 -10.42 7.47
CA PHE A 143 14.10 -10.83 8.48
C PHE A 143 14.42 -12.30 8.35
N PRO A 144 15.70 -12.70 8.31
CA PRO A 144 16.08 -14.10 8.34
C PRO A 144 15.63 -14.78 9.64
N ILE A 145 15.19 -16.01 9.56
CA ILE A 145 14.70 -16.80 10.70
C ILE A 145 15.56 -18.03 10.93
N LEU A 146 15.47 -18.63 12.12
CA LEU A 146 16.15 -19.88 12.44
C LEU A 146 15.41 -21.08 11.84
N GLU A 147 16.14 -22.12 11.42
CA GLU A 147 15.59 -23.32 10.76
C GLU A 147 14.42 -23.95 11.55
N TRP A 148 14.51 -24.02 12.87
CA TRP A 148 13.45 -24.59 13.71
C TRP A 148 12.15 -23.77 13.70
N GLN A 149 12.19 -22.49 13.32
CA GLN A 149 10.99 -21.65 13.19
C GLN A 149 10.20 -22.01 11.93
N LEU A 150 10.87 -22.51 10.85
CA LEU A 150 10.20 -22.99 9.65
C LEU A 150 9.26 -24.16 9.96
N ASP A 151 9.73 -25.12 10.77
CA ASP A 151 8.97 -26.33 11.11
C ASP A 151 7.73 -26.02 11.98
N ARG A 152 7.77 -24.95 12.76
CA ARG A 152 6.67 -24.58 13.64
C ARG A 152 5.60 -23.73 12.97
N GLY A 153 5.91 -23.13 11.84
CA GLY A 153 5.02 -22.16 11.20
C GLY A 153 4.80 -20.87 12.01
N ASP A 154 5.60 -20.66 13.06
CA ASP A 154 5.44 -19.55 14.01
C ASP A 154 6.04 -18.23 13.50
N TYR A 155 6.81 -18.28 12.41
CA TYR A 155 7.44 -17.08 11.84
C TYR A 155 6.43 -16.04 11.34
N ALA A 156 5.21 -16.46 10.99
CA ALA A 156 4.13 -15.54 10.63
C ALA A 156 3.52 -14.80 11.85
N SER A 157 3.71 -15.36 13.05
CA SER A 157 3.25 -14.77 14.31
C SER A 157 4.34 -14.02 15.06
N TYR A 158 5.63 -14.23 14.71
CA TYR A 158 6.76 -13.49 15.32
C TYR A 158 6.94 -12.07 14.74
N GLY A 159 6.35 -11.77 13.60
CA GLY A 159 6.06 -10.41 13.18
C GLY A 159 4.88 -9.81 13.96
N GLY A 160 4.45 -10.49 15.01
CA GLY A 160 3.37 -10.09 15.90
C GLY A 160 3.68 -8.75 16.56
N HIS A 161 2.99 -7.77 16.10
CA HIS A 161 3.00 -6.40 16.53
C HIS A 161 2.45 -6.20 17.96
N ASP A 162 2.37 -7.26 18.77
CA ASP A 162 1.83 -7.22 20.13
C ASP A 162 2.69 -6.42 21.12
N ASN A 163 3.89 -5.95 20.65
CA ASN A 163 4.78 -5.05 21.39
C ASN A 163 5.22 -3.83 20.56
N GLU A 164 4.42 -3.42 19.56
CA GLU A 164 4.62 -2.11 18.93
C GLU A 164 4.61 -1.03 20.02
N PRO A 165 5.53 -0.06 19.97
CA PRO A 165 5.46 1.06 20.90
C PRO A 165 4.08 1.74 20.76
N GLU A 166 3.53 2.21 21.88
CA GLU A 166 2.32 3.04 21.94
C GLU A 166 2.54 4.37 21.19
N GLY A 167 2.92 4.30 19.92
CA GLY A 167 3.08 5.43 19.02
C GLY A 167 1.91 5.52 18.05
N ASP A 168 1.62 6.72 17.55
CA ASP A 168 0.60 6.91 16.54
C ASP A 168 0.98 6.21 15.21
N PHE A 169 2.28 5.93 14.98
CA PHE A 169 2.86 5.24 13.81
C PHE A 169 4.12 4.46 14.21
N ALA A 170 4.52 3.47 13.42
CA ALA A 170 5.74 2.72 13.66
C ALA A 170 6.99 3.62 13.59
N SER A 171 6.99 4.59 12.68
CA SER A 171 8.03 5.62 12.57
C SER A 171 7.58 6.75 11.64
N GLY A 172 8.45 7.74 11.43
CA GLY A 172 8.27 8.84 10.50
C GLY A 172 7.61 10.07 11.11
N ASP A 173 7.69 11.16 10.35
CA ASP A 173 7.08 12.45 10.69
C ASP A 173 6.10 12.94 9.61
N GLY A 174 5.86 12.10 8.59
CA GLY A 174 4.93 12.37 7.50
C GLY A 174 5.49 13.26 6.40
N THR A 175 6.79 13.58 6.41
CA THR A 175 7.46 14.27 5.31
C THR A 175 7.81 13.30 4.18
N GLN A 176 8.18 13.85 3.02
CA GLN A 176 8.60 13.05 1.87
C GLN A 176 9.84 12.18 2.17
N ASN A 177 10.79 12.73 2.93
CA ASN A 177 12.04 12.05 3.27
C ASN A 177 11.89 11.11 4.47
N ASN A 178 10.83 11.28 5.26
CA ASN A 178 10.54 10.48 6.45
C ASN A 178 9.02 10.23 6.59
N PRO A 179 8.41 9.43 5.68
CA PRO A 179 6.98 9.18 5.68
C PRO A 179 6.55 8.44 6.94
N TYR A 180 5.30 8.64 7.38
CA TYR A 180 4.72 7.81 8.43
C TYR A 180 4.67 6.36 8.00
N VAL A 181 5.23 5.46 8.81
CA VAL A 181 5.25 4.02 8.56
C VAL A 181 4.06 3.36 9.25
N ILE A 182 3.25 2.68 8.45
CA ILE A 182 2.05 1.96 8.88
C ILE A 182 2.37 0.47 8.90
N ALA A 183 2.33 -0.14 10.09
CA ALA A 183 2.63 -1.54 10.30
C ALA A 183 1.42 -2.36 10.82
N ASN A 184 0.37 -1.70 11.31
CA ASN A 184 -0.79 -2.36 11.90
C ASN A 184 -2.07 -1.53 11.76
N THR A 185 -3.19 -2.06 12.24
CA THR A 185 -4.51 -1.42 12.19
C THR A 185 -4.61 -0.15 13.01
N THR A 186 -3.89 -0.06 14.12
CA THR A 186 -3.85 1.16 14.96
C THR A 186 -3.22 2.30 14.19
N HIS A 187 -2.10 2.05 13.52
CA HIS A 187 -1.42 3.05 12.69
C HIS A 187 -2.29 3.53 11.53
N ILE A 188 -3.01 2.62 10.86
CA ILE A 188 -3.89 3.00 9.75
C ILE A 188 -5.07 3.86 10.24
N GLN A 189 -5.63 3.57 11.43
CA GLN A 189 -6.67 4.38 12.05
C GLN A 189 -6.17 5.77 12.47
N ASN A 190 -4.89 5.89 12.83
CA ASN A 190 -4.26 7.13 13.23
C ASN A 190 -3.97 8.10 12.07
N MET A 191 -4.04 7.63 10.82
CA MET A 191 -3.80 8.49 9.65
C MET A 191 -4.64 9.77 9.67
N SER A 192 -5.89 9.70 10.10
CA SER A 192 -6.79 10.86 10.16
C SER A 192 -6.33 11.95 11.13
N LYS A 193 -5.61 11.58 12.20
CA LYS A 193 -5.14 12.50 13.25
C LYS A 193 -4.05 13.46 12.77
N VAL A 194 -3.27 13.04 11.77
CA VAL A 194 -2.10 13.81 11.28
C VAL A 194 -2.37 14.55 9.98
N LEU A 195 -3.55 14.42 9.41
CA LEU A 195 -3.94 15.15 8.21
C LEU A 195 -4.33 16.59 8.56
N ILE A 196 -3.39 17.52 8.48
CA ILE A 196 -3.58 18.92 8.90
C ILE A 196 -3.49 19.86 7.70
N GLY A 197 -4.57 20.63 7.44
CA GLY A 197 -4.60 21.74 6.48
C GLY A 197 -4.18 21.34 5.06
N LYS A 198 -3.48 22.25 4.37
CA LYS A 198 -3.02 22.09 2.96
C LYS A 198 -1.67 21.39 2.83
N GLN A 199 -1.16 20.77 3.88
CA GLN A 199 0.14 20.13 3.87
C GLN A 199 0.04 18.72 3.26
N THR A 200 1.02 18.35 2.43
CA THR A 200 1.15 16.98 1.93
C THR A 200 1.66 16.08 3.03
N THR A 201 0.95 14.99 3.30
CA THR A 201 1.36 13.99 4.27
C THR A 201 1.70 12.68 3.56
N TYR A 202 2.83 12.11 3.87
CA TYR A 202 3.36 10.90 3.26
C TYR A 202 3.21 9.71 4.18
N PHE A 203 2.70 8.61 3.63
CA PHE A 203 2.51 7.33 4.34
C PHE A 203 3.08 6.18 3.52
N VAL A 204 3.64 5.18 4.21
CA VAL A 204 4.10 3.94 3.60
C VAL A 204 3.63 2.74 4.44
N LEU A 205 3.25 1.64 3.77
CA LEU A 205 3.05 0.37 4.47
C LEU A 205 4.39 -0.33 4.68
N SER A 206 4.54 -0.98 5.82
CA SER A 206 5.64 -1.91 6.11
C SER A 206 5.18 -3.34 6.33
N ALA A 207 3.86 -3.57 6.35
CA ALA A 207 3.24 -4.88 6.49
C ALA A 207 1.89 -4.94 5.79
N ASP A 208 1.39 -6.14 5.55
CA ASP A 208 -0.01 -6.37 5.18
C ASP A 208 -0.91 -6.01 6.38
N ILE A 209 -2.04 -5.36 6.11
CA ILE A 209 -2.97 -4.92 7.16
C ILE A 209 -4.30 -5.67 7.00
N ASP A 210 -4.75 -6.33 8.05
CA ASP A 210 -6.08 -6.93 8.09
C ASP A 210 -7.05 -6.01 8.85
N MET A 211 -8.04 -5.47 8.13
CA MET A 211 -9.05 -4.57 8.66
C MET A 211 -10.27 -5.31 9.24
N GLN A 212 -10.21 -6.64 9.39
CA GLN A 212 -11.33 -7.41 9.91
C GLN A 212 -11.81 -6.88 11.28
N GLY A 213 -13.09 -6.59 11.37
CA GLY A 213 -13.70 -6.05 12.59
C GLY A 213 -13.49 -4.55 12.82
N ILE A 214 -12.73 -3.87 11.95
CA ILE A 214 -12.54 -2.42 12.01
C ILE A 214 -13.64 -1.72 11.22
N LYS A 215 -14.40 -0.87 11.89
CA LYS A 215 -15.33 0.05 11.22
C LYS A 215 -14.55 1.24 10.69
N TRP A 216 -14.33 1.27 9.39
CA TRP A 216 -13.53 2.29 8.75
C TRP A 216 -14.31 3.57 8.46
N THR A 217 -13.74 4.71 8.81
CA THR A 217 -14.22 6.03 8.39
C THR A 217 -13.32 6.54 7.27
N PRO A 218 -13.87 6.88 6.09
CA PRO A 218 -13.08 7.33 4.96
C PRO A 218 -12.14 8.48 5.29
N LEU A 219 -10.88 8.37 4.91
CA LEU A 219 -9.93 9.47 5.06
C LEU A 219 -10.32 10.64 4.17
N ASN A 220 -10.25 11.87 4.70
CA ASN A 220 -10.60 13.09 3.98
C ASN A 220 -12.03 13.06 3.40
N GLY A 221 -12.95 12.37 4.07
CA GLY A 221 -14.34 12.18 3.61
C GLY A 221 -15.26 13.36 3.87
N ASP A 222 -15.02 14.11 4.94
CA ASP A 222 -15.89 15.20 5.42
C ASP A 222 -15.15 16.54 5.40
N GLY A 223 -14.97 17.15 4.26
CA GLY A 223 -14.31 18.45 4.04
C GLY A 223 -13.68 19.19 5.24
N PRO A 224 -12.90 20.19 5.01
CA PRO A 224 -12.39 20.67 3.73
C PRO A 224 -11.42 19.68 3.08
N TYR A 225 -11.63 19.40 1.80
CA TYR A 225 -10.90 18.38 1.03
C TYR A 225 -9.48 18.82 0.62
N GLU A 226 -8.88 19.71 1.37
CA GLU A 226 -7.57 20.31 1.04
C GLU A 226 -6.38 19.51 1.57
N LYS A 227 -6.59 18.28 2.02
CA LYS A 227 -5.53 17.40 2.57
C LYS A 227 -4.91 16.59 1.44
N TRP A 228 -3.61 16.74 1.25
CA TRP A 228 -2.88 16.04 0.21
C TRP A 228 -2.19 14.80 0.79
N ILE A 229 -2.50 13.64 0.23
CA ILE A 229 -2.05 12.35 0.75
C ILE A 229 -1.19 11.66 -0.30
N ILE A 230 0.03 11.28 0.06
CA ILE A 230 0.85 10.35 -0.72
C ILE A 230 0.93 9.05 0.06
N PHE A 231 0.32 8.01 -0.47
CA PHE A 231 0.25 6.69 0.14
C PHE A 231 0.94 5.65 -0.75
N ASP A 232 2.04 5.08 -0.28
CA ASP A 232 2.76 4.01 -0.96
C ASP A 232 2.61 2.71 -0.18
N GLY A 233 1.89 1.75 -0.74
CA GLY A 233 1.69 0.44 -0.12
C GLY A 233 2.91 -0.46 -0.17
N ARG A 234 3.98 -0.10 -0.86
CA ARG A 234 5.21 -0.92 -0.98
C ARG A 234 4.94 -2.39 -1.30
N ASN A 235 3.93 -2.64 -2.14
CA ASN A 235 3.46 -3.97 -2.55
C ASN A 235 2.80 -4.80 -1.43
N HIS A 236 2.39 -4.17 -0.33
CA HIS A 236 1.56 -4.78 0.70
C HIS A 236 0.07 -4.73 0.34
N VAL A 237 -0.74 -5.43 1.12
CA VAL A 237 -2.20 -5.47 0.95
C VAL A 237 -2.93 -5.00 2.19
N ILE A 238 -4.09 -4.39 1.97
CA ILE A 238 -5.09 -4.08 2.98
C ILE A 238 -6.26 -5.03 2.75
N ARG A 239 -6.56 -5.90 3.73
CA ARG A 239 -7.60 -6.92 3.62
C ARG A 239 -8.84 -6.54 4.42
N ASN A 240 -10.00 -7.11 4.00
CA ASN A 240 -11.24 -7.05 4.75
C ASN A 240 -11.71 -5.62 5.07
N LEU A 241 -11.38 -4.65 4.21
CA LEU A 241 -11.86 -3.28 4.36
C LEU A 241 -13.39 -3.25 4.30
N THR A 242 -14.03 -2.79 5.38
CA THR A 242 -15.48 -2.61 5.46
C THR A 242 -15.80 -1.14 5.69
N CYS A 243 -16.62 -0.55 4.84
CA CYS A 243 -17.06 0.84 4.97
C CYS A 243 -18.54 0.97 4.54
N ASP A 244 -19.36 1.54 5.42
CA ASP A 244 -20.80 1.73 5.21
C ASP A 244 -21.28 3.19 5.46
N SER A 245 -20.38 4.08 5.79
CA SER A 245 -20.68 5.43 6.27
C SER A 245 -19.74 6.48 5.66
N GLY A 246 -20.02 7.75 5.91
CA GLY A 246 -19.29 8.89 5.35
C GLY A 246 -19.85 9.39 4.02
N SER A 247 -19.41 10.57 3.58
CA SER A 247 -19.91 11.20 2.35
C SER A 247 -19.48 10.46 1.09
N TYR A 248 -18.31 9.83 1.10
CA TYR A 248 -17.72 9.07 0.00
C TYR A 248 -17.13 7.76 0.54
N PRO A 249 -17.96 6.72 0.77
CA PRO A 249 -17.54 5.46 1.38
C PRO A 249 -16.48 4.74 0.56
N SER A 250 -15.30 4.54 1.15
CA SER A 250 -14.09 4.02 0.51
C SER A 250 -12.94 4.01 1.52
N PHE A 251 -11.75 3.64 1.13
CA PHE A 251 -10.57 3.85 1.98
C PHE A 251 -10.23 5.35 2.08
N PHE A 252 -10.10 6.05 0.95
CA PHE A 252 -10.01 7.52 0.90
C PHE A 252 -11.37 8.07 0.47
N GLY A 253 -12.01 8.86 1.30
CA GLY A 253 -13.24 9.56 0.89
C GLY A 253 -12.97 10.44 -0.32
N VAL A 254 -11.97 11.33 -0.19
CA VAL A 254 -11.43 12.15 -1.30
C VAL A 254 -9.92 11.98 -1.33
N LEU A 255 -9.39 11.45 -2.42
CA LEU A 255 -7.95 11.33 -2.67
C LEU A 255 -7.45 12.54 -3.45
N CYS A 256 -6.86 13.50 -2.76
CA CYS A 256 -6.00 14.51 -3.35
C CYS A 256 -4.56 14.11 -3.11
N GLY A 257 -3.81 13.84 -4.19
CA GLY A 257 -2.44 13.30 -4.12
C GLY A 257 -2.29 11.97 -4.84
N GLU A 258 -1.64 10.99 -4.22
CA GLU A 258 -1.30 9.72 -4.88
C GLU A 258 -1.50 8.52 -3.95
N CYS A 259 -2.09 7.46 -4.48
CA CYS A 259 -2.11 6.11 -3.88
C CYS A 259 -1.43 5.15 -4.85
N LYS A 260 -0.43 4.41 -4.37
CA LYS A 260 0.31 3.48 -5.23
C LYS A 260 0.77 2.20 -4.56
N ASN A 261 1.06 1.19 -5.39
CA ASN A 261 1.68 -0.08 -4.99
C ASN A 261 0.95 -0.78 -3.84
N VAL A 262 -0.39 -0.82 -3.86
CA VAL A 262 -1.20 -1.45 -2.81
C VAL A 262 -2.34 -2.29 -3.39
N GLY A 263 -2.59 -3.45 -2.78
CA GLY A 263 -3.78 -4.25 -3.02
C GLY A 263 -4.83 -4.04 -1.93
N PHE A 264 -6.10 -3.89 -2.33
CA PHE A 264 -7.24 -3.93 -1.42
C PHE A 264 -8.00 -5.24 -1.69
N VAL A 265 -7.91 -6.17 -0.75
CA VAL A 265 -8.37 -7.55 -0.94
C VAL A 265 -9.58 -7.83 -0.06
N ASP A 266 -10.58 -8.49 -0.64
CA ASP A 266 -11.83 -8.86 0.05
C ASP A 266 -12.56 -7.67 0.69
N ALA A 267 -12.55 -6.52 -0.01
CA ALA A 267 -13.26 -5.34 0.44
C ALA A 267 -14.78 -5.52 0.37
N ASN A 268 -15.50 -4.96 1.33
CA ASN A 268 -16.94 -4.93 1.38
C ASN A 268 -17.43 -3.50 1.66
N ILE A 269 -17.69 -2.77 0.59
CA ILE A 269 -18.16 -1.39 0.66
C ILE A 269 -19.65 -1.36 0.32
N SER A 270 -20.46 -0.80 1.21
CA SER A 270 -21.92 -0.71 1.00
C SER A 270 -22.45 0.62 1.51
N SER A 271 -23.08 1.39 0.64
CA SER A 271 -23.66 2.68 1.05
C SER A 271 -24.75 3.15 0.10
N THR A 272 -25.67 3.95 0.63
CA THR A 272 -26.66 4.71 -0.16
C THR A 272 -26.14 6.07 -0.63
N ASN A 273 -24.93 6.46 -0.24
CA ASN A 273 -24.32 7.73 -0.65
C ASN A 273 -23.72 7.62 -2.05
N GLN A 274 -23.55 8.79 -2.70
CA GLN A 274 -22.96 8.87 -4.04
C GLN A 274 -21.42 8.81 -3.95
N GLY A 275 -20.78 8.28 -5.01
CA GLY A 275 -19.34 8.28 -5.15
C GLY A 275 -18.67 7.25 -4.23
N ILE A 276 -18.84 5.97 -4.54
CA ILE A 276 -18.20 4.89 -3.82
C ILE A 276 -17.18 4.16 -4.68
N GLY A 277 -16.02 3.91 -4.10
CA GLY A 277 -14.94 3.13 -4.68
C GLY A 277 -14.25 2.32 -3.60
N ILE A 278 -13.48 1.30 -3.94
CA ILE A 278 -12.73 0.58 -2.91
C ILE A 278 -11.57 1.45 -2.43
N ILE A 279 -10.79 2.04 -3.35
CA ILE A 279 -9.66 2.89 -2.99
C ILE A 279 -10.14 4.30 -2.65
N ALA A 280 -10.90 4.96 -3.53
CA ALA A 280 -11.34 6.33 -3.30
C ALA A 280 -12.80 6.53 -3.74
N GLY A 281 -13.57 7.23 -2.92
CA GLY A 281 -14.90 7.65 -3.30
C GLY A 281 -14.86 8.77 -4.34
N TYR A 282 -13.88 9.68 -4.20
CA TYR A 282 -13.58 10.75 -5.16
C TYR A 282 -12.07 10.80 -5.42
N VAL A 283 -11.65 10.62 -6.68
CA VAL A 283 -10.25 10.71 -7.11
C VAL A 283 -9.99 12.09 -7.69
N GLY A 284 -9.21 12.93 -7.01
CA GLY A 284 -9.05 14.35 -7.31
C GLY A 284 -10.34 15.13 -7.04
N LEU A 285 -10.33 16.43 -7.17
CA LEU A 285 -11.53 17.28 -7.04
C LEU A 285 -11.68 18.21 -8.22
N ASN A 286 -12.91 18.35 -8.67
CA ASN A 286 -13.32 19.41 -9.59
C ASN A 286 -13.60 20.69 -8.81
N SER A 287 -12.56 21.36 -8.27
CA SER A 287 -12.70 22.68 -7.65
C SER A 287 -12.20 23.72 -8.63
N GLY A 288 -13.06 24.59 -9.10
CA GLY A 288 -12.84 25.52 -10.22
C GLY A 288 -11.65 26.50 -10.15
N ALA A 289 -10.79 26.45 -9.14
CA ALA A 289 -9.70 27.40 -8.96
C ALA A 289 -8.27 26.80 -9.01
N VAL A 290 -8.04 25.59 -8.53
CA VAL A 290 -6.76 24.86 -8.65
C VAL A 290 -7.10 23.38 -8.62
N GLY A 291 -6.88 22.69 -9.73
CA GLY A 291 -7.22 21.26 -9.85
C GLY A 291 -6.50 20.42 -8.80
N PHE A 292 -7.22 19.95 -7.83
CA PHE A 292 -6.74 18.93 -6.91
C PHE A 292 -6.55 17.64 -7.68
N THR A 293 -5.31 17.25 -7.91
CA THR A 293 -4.96 16.04 -8.67
C THR A 293 -5.12 14.81 -7.81
N GLY A 294 -5.71 13.75 -8.38
CA GLY A 294 -5.75 12.43 -7.78
C GLY A 294 -5.05 11.41 -8.69
N LYS A 295 -4.15 10.62 -8.13
CA LYS A 295 -3.45 9.55 -8.87
C LYS A 295 -3.60 8.22 -8.15
N ILE A 296 -3.88 7.15 -8.91
CA ILE A 296 -3.88 5.77 -8.42
C ILE A 296 -3.03 4.94 -9.38
N ILE A 297 -1.93 4.37 -8.89
CA ILE A 297 -0.92 3.74 -9.73
C ILE A 297 -0.52 2.37 -9.16
N ASN A 298 -0.44 1.33 -10.01
CA ASN A 298 -0.03 -0.01 -9.60
C ASN A 298 -0.89 -0.57 -8.45
N CYS A 299 -2.20 -0.37 -8.48
CA CYS A 299 -3.11 -0.80 -7.43
C CYS A 299 -4.11 -1.84 -7.94
N TYR A 300 -4.59 -2.69 -7.03
CA TYR A 300 -5.67 -3.60 -7.37
C TYR A 300 -6.71 -3.72 -6.26
N THR A 301 -7.91 -4.15 -6.66
CA THR A 301 -9.01 -4.34 -5.72
C THR A 301 -9.76 -5.64 -5.99
N THR A 302 -10.21 -6.28 -4.92
CA THR A 302 -11.13 -7.43 -4.95
C THR A 302 -12.25 -7.24 -3.94
N GLY A 303 -13.35 -7.98 -4.06
CA GLY A 303 -14.45 -7.93 -3.11
C GLY A 303 -15.78 -7.51 -3.71
N ILE A 304 -16.60 -6.85 -2.92
CA ILE A 304 -17.96 -6.43 -3.31
C ILE A 304 -18.16 -4.96 -3.00
N LEU A 305 -18.70 -4.24 -3.97
CA LEU A 305 -19.04 -2.83 -3.85
C LEU A 305 -20.51 -2.64 -4.21
N LYS A 306 -21.30 -2.14 -3.23
CA LYS A 306 -22.73 -1.85 -3.39
C LYS A 306 -22.98 -0.38 -3.09
N GLY A 307 -23.31 0.40 -4.10
CA GLY A 307 -23.42 1.84 -3.97
C GLY A 307 -24.65 2.45 -4.59
N SER A 308 -24.73 3.77 -4.50
CA SER A 308 -25.80 4.55 -5.05
C SER A 308 -25.24 5.76 -5.81
N GLY A 309 -25.44 5.80 -7.12
CA GLY A 309 -25.19 6.95 -7.96
C GLY A 309 -23.87 6.99 -8.73
N ALA A 310 -22.74 6.62 -8.15
CA ALA A 310 -21.45 6.46 -8.86
C ALA A 310 -20.63 5.38 -8.16
N ALA A 311 -20.58 4.20 -8.74
CA ALA A 311 -19.92 3.03 -8.19
C ALA A 311 -18.78 2.56 -9.12
N GLY A 312 -17.56 2.50 -8.62
CA GLY A 312 -16.40 2.03 -9.39
C GLY A 312 -15.42 1.21 -8.55
N GLY A 313 -14.89 0.14 -9.11
CA GLY A 313 -14.04 -0.80 -8.39
C GLY A 313 -12.75 -0.17 -7.81
N ILE A 314 -12.22 0.83 -8.48
CA ILE A 314 -11.08 1.62 -8.02
C ILE A 314 -11.55 2.93 -7.41
N GLY A 315 -12.33 3.72 -8.14
CA GLY A 315 -12.84 5.02 -7.70
C GLY A 315 -14.30 5.24 -8.07
N GLY A 316 -15.06 5.87 -7.17
CA GLY A 316 -16.46 6.22 -7.43
C GLY A 316 -16.59 7.33 -8.46
N ILE A 317 -16.04 8.50 -8.16
CA ILE A 317 -16.01 9.69 -9.02
C ILE A 317 -14.56 10.03 -9.34
N PHE A 318 -14.27 10.27 -10.58
CA PHE A 318 -12.98 10.79 -11.01
C PHE A 318 -13.14 12.24 -11.44
N GLY A 319 -12.57 13.17 -10.69
CA GLY A 319 -12.62 14.60 -10.93
C GLY A 319 -11.24 15.23 -10.95
N GLY A 320 -11.17 16.44 -11.50
CA GLY A 320 -9.89 17.14 -11.56
C GLY A 320 -8.94 16.58 -12.62
N ASN A 321 -7.71 17.09 -12.61
CA ASN A 321 -6.61 16.63 -13.46
C ASN A 321 -5.93 15.44 -12.75
N GLY A 322 -6.00 14.23 -13.30
CA GLY A 322 -5.50 13.05 -12.62
C GLY A 322 -5.18 11.87 -13.53
N ARG A 323 -4.75 10.76 -12.90
CA ARG A 323 -4.37 9.54 -13.60
C ARG A 323 -4.71 8.30 -12.79
N ILE A 324 -5.26 7.29 -13.46
CA ILE A 324 -5.39 5.92 -12.96
C ILE A 324 -4.59 5.04 -13.93
N GLU A 325 -3.55 4.40 -13.45
CA GLU A 325 -2.59 3.72 -14.31
C GLU A 325 -2.15 2.38 -13.71
N ASN A 326 -1.99 1.37 -14.59
CA ASN A 326 -1.58 0.03 -14.17
C ASN A 326 -2.44 -0.50 -13.02
N CYS A 327 -3.75 -0.41 -13.14
CA CYS A 327 -4.67 -0.85 -12.08
C CYS A 327 -5.59 -1.95 -12.56
N TYR A 328 -6.03 -2.82 -11.65
CA TYR A 328 -7.06 -3.77 -11.98
C TYR A 328 -8.07 -3.99 -10.84
N THR A 329 -9.24 -4.46 -11.20
CA THR A 329 -10.25 -4.89 -10.23
C THR A 329 -10.92 -6.18 -10.67
N THR A 330 -11.14 -7.06 -9.70
CA THR A 330 -12.00 -8.25 -9.83
C THR A 330 -13.25 -8.12 -8.99
N ALA A 331 -13.49 -6.94 -8.39
CA ALA A 331 -14.64 -6.71 -7.52
C ALA A 331 -15.96 -6.77 -8.28
N THR A 332 -16.99 -7.32 -7.65
CA THR A 332 -18.38 -7.20 -8.11
C THR A 332 -18.91 -5.81 -7.76
N ILE A 333 -19.41 -5.10 -8.76
CA ILE A 333 -19.86 -3.71 -8.63
C ILE A 333 -21.37 -3.63 -8.89
N ILE A 334 -22.12 -3.10 -7.91
CA ILE A 334 -23.57 -3.00 -7.96
C ILE A 334 -23.97 -1.56 -7.62
N ASP A 335 -24.48 -0.83 -8.61
CA ASP A 335 -25.15 0.43 -8.35
C ASP A 335 -26.62 0.17 -7.98
N GLN A 336 -26.99 0.56 -6.77
CA GLN A 336 -28.31 0.34 -6.18
C GLN A 336 -29.18 1.59 -6.14
N ILE A 337 -28.79 2.65 -6.84
CA ILE A 337 -29.62 3.87 -6.88
C ILE A 337 -31.03 3.56 -7.38
N ASN A 338 -32.02 4.14 -6.72
CA ASN A 338 -33.44 3.91 -7.05
C ASN A 338 -33.97 4.88 -8.16
N THR A 339 -33.10 5.30 -9.08
CA THR A 339 -33.41 6.17 -10.21
C THR A 339 -32.63 5.74 -11.45
N ASP A 340 -32.99 6.26 -12.62
CA ASP A 340 -32.28 6.02 -13.89
C ASP A 340 -30.94 6.77 -14.03
N ASN A 341 -30.41 7.31 -12.94
CA ASN A 341 -29.22 8.14 -12.93
C ASN A 341 -28.00 7.45 -12.30
N GLY A 342 -28.05 6.14 -12.12
CA GLY A 342 -26.93 5.33 -11.66
C GLY A 342 -25.74 5.33 -12.63
N LYS A 343 -24.55 5.10 -12.11
CA LYS A 343 -23.32 5.06 -12.89
C LYS A 343 -22.41 3.97 -12.32
N ALA A 344 -22.42 2.81 -12.94
CA ALA A 344 -21.58 1.68 -12.57
C ALA A 344 -20.44 1.49 -13.58
N GLY A 345 -19.21 1.54 -13.13
CA GLY A 345 -18.05 1.30 -13.99
C GLY A 345 -16.98 0.45 -13.31
N GLY A 346 -16.26 -0.34 -14.06
CA GLY A 346 -15.26 -1.23 -13.49
C GLY A 346 -14.13 -0.49 -12.79
N ILE A 347 -13.55 0.50 -13.43
CA ILE A 347 -12.51 1.35 -12.82
C ILE A 347 -13.15 2.53 -12.10
N ILE A 348 -13.98 3.31 -12.77
CA ILE A 348 -14.68 4.46 -12.19
C ILE A 348 -16.16 4.47 -12.55
N GLY A 349 -17.02 4.83 -11.58
CA GLY A 349 -18.45 4.98 -11.82
C GLY A 349 -18.76 6.21 -12.66
N ARG A 350 -18.20 7.36 -12.29
CA ARG A 350 -18.47 8.66 -12.90
C ARG A 350 -17.20 9.45 -13.16
N PHE A 351 -17.06 9.99 -14.36
CA PHE A 351 -16.07 11.01 -14.68
C PHE A 351 -16.70 12.40 -14.68
N HIS A 352 -16.18 13.31 -13.84
CA HIS A 352 -16.70 14.66 -13.71
C HIS A 352 -15.57 15.64 -13.37
N ALA A 353 -14.85 16.10 -14.38
CA ALA A 353 -13.59 16.83 -14.24
C ALA A 353 -13.63 18.31 -14.71
N GLY A 354 -14.83 18.87 -14.89
CA GLY A 354 -14.97 20.26 -15.35
C GLY A 354 -14.29 20.50 -16.70
N ASN A 355 -13.30 21.38 -16.74
CA ASN A 355 -12.53 21.72 -17.95
C ASN A 355 -11.12 21.08 -17.93
N THR A 356 -10.87 20.06 -17.12
CA THR A 356 -9.56 19.40 -17.02
C THR A 356 -9.49 18.13 -17.83
N THR A 357 -8.25 17.65 -18.05
CA THR A 357 -7.97 16.41 -18.76
C THR A 357 -7.44 15.37 -17.76
N SER A 358 -7.95 14.13 -17.86
CA SER A 358 -7.54 13.00 -17.04
C SER A 358 -7.27 11.75 -17.89
N TYR A 359 -6.60 10.77 -17.29
CA TYR A 359 -6.11 9.59 -17.99
C TYR A 359 -6.46 8.31 -17.23
N ILE A 360 -6.92 7.29 -17.96
CA ILE A 360 -7.03 5.89 -17.48
C ILE A 360 -6.22 5.04 -18.45
N GLU A 361 -5.12 4.45 -17.96
CA GLU A 361 -4.17 3.75 -18.81
C GLU A 361 -3.77 2.39 -18.22
N ASN A 362 -3.58 1.39 -19.09
CA ASN A 362 -3.13 0.04 -18.71
C ASN A 362 -3.97 -0.55 -17.57
N CYS A 363 -5.28 -0.42 -17.64
CA CYS A 363 -6.20 -0.90 -16.61
C CYS A 363 -7.09 -2.02 -17.12
N TYR A 364 -7.38 -3.04 -16.26
CA TYR A 364 -8.37 -4.03 -16.62
C TYR A 364 -9.38 -4.33 -15.51
N VAL A 365 -10.50 -4.90 -15.91
CA VAL A 365 -11.63 -5.25 -15.04
C VAL A 365 -12.10 -6.66 -15.38
N SER A 366 -12.29 -7.52 -14.37
CA SER A 366 -12.88 -8.84 -14.56
C SER A 366 -14.08 -9.13 -13.66
N GLY A 367 -14.45 -8.22 -12.75
CA GLY A 367 -15.67 -8.34 -11.96
C GLY A 367 -16.94 -8.01 -12.72
N ASP A 368 -18.07 -8.58 -12.31
CA ASP A 368 -19.38 -8.27 -12.89
C ASP A 368 -19.89 -6.89 -12.45
N ILE A 369 -20.56 -6.19 -13.35
CA ILE A 369 -21.00 -4.81 -13.14
C ILE A 369 -22.48 -4.69 -13.41
N SER A 370 -23.22 -4.08 -12.48
CA SER A 370 -24.66 -3.91 -12.63
C SER A 370 -25.20 -2.59 -12.10
N ALA A 371 -26.28 -2.11 -12.74
CA ALA A 371 -27.13 -1.03 -12.25
C ALA A 371 -28.56 -1.55 -12.07
N THR A 372 -29.06 -1.59 -10.83
CA THR A 372 -30.29 -2.32 -10.48
C THR A 372 -31.57 -1.63 -10.94
N LYS A 373 -31.58 -0.33 -11.19
CA LYS A 373 -32.76 0.46 -11.61
C LYS A 373 -32.62 1.15 -12.95
N GLY A 374 -31.52 0.94 -13.62
CA GLY A 374 -31.15 1.68 -14.81
C GLY A 374 -29.98 2.61 -14.53
N GLY A 375 -29.57 3.38 -15.53
CA GLY A 375 -28.39 4.21 -15.43
C GLY A 375 -27.33 3.79 -16.44
N TRP A 376 -26.13 4.26 -16.29
CA TRP A 376 -25.02 3.94 -17.20
C TRP A 376 -24.16 2.82 -16.64
N VAL A 377 -23.87 1.82 -17.47
CA VAL A 377 -23.00 0.70 -17.11
C VAL A 377 -21.87 0.59 -18.13
N GLY A 378 -20.63 0.67 -17.65
CA GLY A 378 -19.46 0.50 -18.50
C GLY A 378 -18.40 -0.41 -17.89
N GLY A 379 -17.76 -1.21 -18.74
CA GLY A 379 -16.73 -2.13 -18.25
C GLY A 379 -15.52 -1.41 -17.61
N ILE A 380 -15.20 -0.21 -18.08
CA ILE A 380 -14.15 0.65 -17.51
C ILE A 380 -14.76 1.88 -16.85
N VAL A 381 -15.60 2.63 -17.54
CA VAL A 381 -16.20 3.89 -17.06
C VAL A 381 -17.72 3.82 -17.18
N GLY A 382 -18.44 4.04 -16.08
CA GLY A 382 -19.91 4.06 -16.09
C GLY A 382 -20.44 5.21 -16.94
N ASN A 383 -20.13 6.47 -16.58
CA ASN A 383 -20.56 7.64 -17.33
C ASN A 383 -19.54 8.78 -17.26
N MET A 384 -19.49 9.57 -18.32
CA MET A 384 -18.74 10.81 -18.41
C MET A 384 -19.67 12.02 -18.54
N ASP A 385 -19.64 12.91 -17.57
CA ASP A 385 -20.50 14.12 -17.55
C ASP A 385 -19.77 15.37 -18.08
N SER A 386 -18.50 15.59 -17.71
CA SER A 386 -17.74 16.80 -18.10
C SER A 386 -16.23 16.55 -18.07
N GLY A 387 -15.46 17.42 -18.73
CA GLY A 387 -14.02 17.33 -18.86
C GLY A 387 -13.56 16.55 -20.08
N THR A 388 -12.27 16.27 -20.19
CA THR A 388 -11.66 15.43 -21.23
C THR A 388 -11.06 14.17 -20.60
N LEU A 389 -11.43 13.00 -21.11
CA LEU A 389 -10.94 11.73 -20.63
C LEU A 389 -10.22 10.97 -21.74
N ASN A 390 -8.96 10.61 -21.49
CA ASN A 390 -8.17 9.76 -22.38
C ASN A 390 -8.09 8.35 -21.77
N ILE A 391 -8.58 7.36 -22.50
CA ILE A 391 -8.56 5.95 -22.11
C ILE A 391 -7.62 5.20 -23.06
N LYS A 392 -6.57 4.58 -22.52
CA LYS A 392 -5.56 3.91 -23.33
C LYS A 392 -5.21 2.53 -22.78
N ASN A 393 -5.06 1.55 -23.68
CA ASN A 393 -4.66 0.19 -23.32
C ASN A 393 -5.54 -0.38 -22.20
N CYS A 394 -6.85 -0.26 -22.27
CA CYS A 394 -7.76 -0.75 -21.23
C CYS A 394 -8.53 -1.98 -21.69
N VAL A 395 -8.79 -2.89 -20.74
CA VAL A 395 -9.45 -4.17 -21.01
C VAL A 395 -10.66 -4.38 -20.10
N ALA A 396 -11.85 -4.44 -20.68
CA ALA A 396 -13.07 -4.86 -19.99
C ALA A 396 -13.23 -6.38 -20.16
N TRP A 397 -12.94 -7.14 -19.12
CA TRP A 397 -12.98 -8.61 -19.14
C TRP A 397 -14.06 -9.17 -18.20
N SER A 398 -15.09 -8.39 -17.90
CA SER A 398 -16.25 -8.82 -17.10
C SER A 398 -17.03 -9.90 -17.83
N ASN A 399 -17.63 -10.84 -17.09
CA ASN A 399 -18.55 -11.81 -17.70
C ASN A 399 -19.90 -11.17 -18.02
N THR A 400 -20.37 -10.23 -17.19
CA THR A 400 -21.68 -9.62 -17.35
C THR A 400 -21.66 -8.11 -17.10
N LEU A 401 -22.28 -7.35 -18.00
CA LEU A 401 -22.71 -5.98 -17.78
C LEU A 401 -24.24 -5.93 -17.81
N LEU A 402 -24.85 -5.53 -16.68
CA LEU A 402 -26.30 -5.50 -16.54
C LEU A 402 -26.82 -4.10 -16.24
N ASN A 403 -27.78 -3.65 -17.04
CA ASN A 403 -28.60 -2.48 -16.76
C ASN A 403 -30.08 -2.90 -16.79
N ASN A 404 -30.83 -2.67 -15.73
CA ASN A 404 -32.20 -3.18 -15.64
C ASN A 404 -33.24 -2.42 -16.49
N SER A 405 -32.86 -1.35 -17.19
CA SER A 405 -33.88 -0.58 -17.94
C SER A 405 -33.53 -0.21 -19.38
N ASN A 406 -32.27 0.07 -19.72
CA ASN A 406 -31.96 0.72 -20.97
C ASN A 406 -30.68 0.22 -21.64
N GLN A 407 -30.82 -0.43 -22.78
CA GLN A 407 -29.73 -0.92 -23.62
C GLN A 407 -28.78 0.20 -24.09
N ALA A 408 -29.29 1.38 -24.43
CA ALA A 408 -28.48 2.49 -24.93
C ALA A 408 -27.53 3.11 -23.86
N LYS A 409 -27.65 2.68 -22.61
CA LYS A 409 -26.79 3.11 -21.50
C LYS A 409 -25.76 2.03 -21.09
N ILE A 410 -25.48 1.05 -21.94
CA ILE A 410 -24.46 0.03 -21.72
C ILE A 410 -23.38 0.15 -22.77
N GLY A 411 -22.13 0.23 -22.32
CA GLY A 411 -20.95 0.15 -23.16
C GLY A 411 -19.92 -0.82 -22.62
N ARG A 412 -19.36 -1.68 -23.44
CA ARG A 412 -18.32 -2.63 -22.99
C ARG A 412 -17.13 -1.90 -22.34
N ILE A 413 -16.81 -0.68 -22.81
CA ILE A 413 -15.76 0.18 -22.25
C ILE A 413 -16.37 1.37 -21.48
N VAL A 414 -17.21 2.20 -22.13
CA VAL A 414 -17.83 3.38 -21.53
C VAL A 414 -19.35 3.33 -21.71
N GLY A 415 -20.08 3.33 -20.62
CA GLY A 415 -21.56 3.24 -20.62
C GLY A 415 -22.22 4.48 -21.17
N GLY A 416 -21.72 5.65 -20.87
CA GLY A 416 -22.18 6.92 -21.44
C GLY A 416 -21.09 7.97 -21.51
N HIS A 417 -21.08 8.79 -22.56
CA HIS A 417 -20.11 9.86 -22.69
C HIS A 417 -20.66 11.06 -23.50
N ASN A 418 -20.06 12.21 -23.25
CA ASN A 418 -20.07 13.34 -24.15
C ASN A 418 -18.92 13.17 -25.20
N ASN A 419 -18.80 14.07 -26.15
CA ASN A 419 -17.82 13.96 -27.24
C ASN A 419 -16.36 14.25 -26.86
N ASN A 420 -16.04 14.37 -25.56
CA ASN A 420 -14.68 14.69 -25.08
C ASN A 420 -13.96 13.45 -24.50
N VAL A 421 -14.29 12.26 -24.95
CA VAL A 421 -13.56 11.03 -24.66
C VAL A 421 -12.72 10.63 -25.85
N THR A 422 -11.46 10.26 -25.59
CA THR A 422 -10.60 9.57 -26.56
C THR A 422 -10.29 8.19 -26.05
N ALA A 423 -10.22 7.22 -26.94
CA ALA A 423 -9.87 5.84 -26.58
C ALA A 423 -8.92 5.24 -27.61
N GLU A 424 -7.88 4.58 -27.12
CA GLU A 424 -6.87 3.90 -27.95
C GLU A 424 -6.59 2.51 -27.35
N ASN A 425 -6.54 1.48 -28.20
CA ASN A 425 -6.25 0.10 -27.79
C ASN A 425 -7.14 -0.40 -26.64
N CYS A 426 -8.45 -0.12 -26.72
CA CYS A 426 -9.42 -0.58 -25.73
C CYS A 426 -10.13 -1.83 -26.23
N TYR A 427 -10.10 -2.88 -25.40
CA TYR A 427 -10.60 -4.20 -25.74
C TYR A 427 -11.63 -4.68 -24.74
N ALA A 428 -12.54 -5.53 -25.21
CA ALA A 428 -13.55 -6.18 -24.39
C ALA A 428 -13.55 -7.70 -24.62
N TYR A 429 -13.95 -8.45 -23.60
CA TYR A 429 -14.10 -9.89 -23.70
C TYR A 429 -15.20 -10.26 -24.69
N ASP A 430 -14.93 -11.12 -25.67
CA ASP A 430 -15.87 -11.56 -26.71
C ASP A 430 -17.03 -12.40 -26.13
N GLY A 431 -16.80 -13.10 -25.02
CA GLY A 431 -17.83 -13.83 -24.27
C GLY A 431 -18.65 -12.99 -23.27
N MET A 432 -18.44 -11.66 -23.24
CA MET A 432 -19.17 -10.77 -22.32
C MET A 432 -20.67 -10.73 -22.64
N ILE A 433 -21.50 -10.97 -21.61
CA ILE A 433 -22.95 -10.88 -21.71
C ILE A 433 -23.39 -9.44 -21.43
N LEU A 434 -24.05 -8.80 -22.40
CA LEU A 434 -24.67 -7.50 -22.26
C LEU A 434 -26.18 -7.72 -22.04
N LYS A 435 -26.72 -7.22 -20.92
CA LYS A 435 -28.11 -7.46 -20.52
C LYS A 435 -28.82 -6.17 -20.15
N ALA A 436 -29.96 -5.90 -20.81
CA ALA A 436 -30.85 -4.79 -20.50
C ALA A 436 -32.20 -5.35 -20.00
N GLY A 437 -32.45 -5.25 -18.69
CA GLY A 437 -33.55 -6.02 -18.05
C GLY A 437 -33.32 -7.51 -18.24
N GLU A 438 -34.28 -8.21 -18.85
CA GLU A 438 -34.18 -9.63 -19.20
C GLU A 438 -33.62 -9.87 -20.62
N THR A 439 -33.39 -8.81 -21.40
CA THR A 439 -32.97 -8.93 -22.80
C THR A 439 -31.45 -8.95 -22.92
N ILE A 440 -30.91 -10.02 -23.49
CA ILE A 440 -29.51 -10.11 -23.91
C ILE A 440 -29.40 -9.50 -25.32
N PHE A 441 -28.39 -8.68 -25.55
CA PHE A 441 -28.14 -8.04 -26.84
C PHE A 441 -26.67 -8.05 -27.21
N THR A 442 -26.38 -7.77 -28.47
CA THR A 442 -25.03 -7.68 -29.01
C THR A 442 -24.74 -6.26 -29.53
N VAL A 443 -23.49 -5.89 -29.56
CA VAL A 443 -23.00 -4.62 -30.09
C VAL A 443 -21.89 -4.85 -31.09
N SER A 444 -21.66 -3.89 -31.99
CA SER A 444 -20.55 -3.93 -32.91
C SER A 444 -19.26 -3.43 -32.26
N ASP A 445 -18.12 -3.87 -32.78
CA ASP A 445 -16.82 -3.37 -32.41
C ASP A 445 -16.62 -1.91 -32.82
N GLU A 446 -15.95 -1.16 -31.96
CA GLU A 446 -15.59 0.24 -32.17
C GLU A 446 -14.11 0.45 -31.81
N THR A 447 -13.36 1.09 -32.68
CA THR A 447 -11.94 1.45 -32.45
C THR A 447 -11.78 2.83 -31.83
N SER A 448 -12.83 3.67 -31.91
CA SER A 448 -12.89 4.99 -31.31
C SER A 448 -14.32 5.28 -30.85
N PRO A 449 -14.48 6.09 -29.78
CA PRO A 449 -15.82 6.47 -29.30
C PRO A 449 -16.64 7.15 -30.38
N SER A 450 -17.86 6.63 -30.60
CA SER A 450 -18.85 7.20 -31.48
C SER A 450 -20.25 7.00 -30.87
N GLY A 451 -21.15 7.91 -31.03
CA GLY A 451 -22.47 7.80 -30.40
C GLY A 451 -22.51 8.21 -28.93
N SER A 452 -23.31 7.50 -28.10
CA SER A 452 -23.52 7.81 -26.68
C SER A 452 -22.79 6.88 -25.69
N SER A 453 -22.28 5.76 -26.20
CA SER A 453 -21.50 4.75 -25.45
C SER A 453 -20.33 4.28 -26.31
N PHE A 454 -19.33 3.64 -25.69
CA PHE A 454 -18.16 3.12 -26.41
C PHE A 454 -17.95 1.62 -26.13
N GLN A 455 -17.77 0.85 -27.18
CA GLN A 455 -17.75 -0.62 -27.11
C GLN A 455 -16.35 -1.23 -27.12
N GLY A 456 -15.35 -0.59 -27.71
CA GLY A 456 -14.03 -1.21 -27.91
C GLY A 456 -14.08 -2.37 -28.92
N VAL A 457 -12.98 -3.09 -29.05
CA VAL A 457 -12.85 -4.25 -29.94
C VAL A 457 -12.91 -5.53 -29.14
N ALA A 458 -13.73 -6.49 -29.57
CA ALA A 458 -13.86 -7.79 -28.93
C ALA A 458 -12.61 -8.64 -29.14
N LYS A 459 -12.18 -9.32 -28.09
CA LYS A 459 -11.05 -10.26 -28.11
C LYS A 459 -11.34 -11.49 -27.23
N SER A 460 -10.79 -12.62 -27.62
CA SER A 460 -10.82 -13.83 -26.81
C SER A 460 -10.04 -13.69 -25.50
N ALA A 461 -10.36 -14.53 -24.52
CA ALA A 461 -9.68 -14.54 -23.22
C ALA A 461 -8.14 -14.65 -23.35
N ASN A 462 -7.65 -15.49 -24.29
CA ASN A 462 -6.21 -15.64 -24.51
C ASN A 462 -5.55 -14.38 -25.10
N GLU A 463 -6.23 -13.70 -26.02
CA GLU A 463 -5.72 -12.44 -26.58
C GLU A 463 -5.71 -11.35 -25.53
N LEU A 464 -6.74 -11.26 -24.70
CA LEU A 464 -6.79 -10.29 -23.59
C LEU A 464 -5.69 -10.56 -22.56
N LYS A 465 -5.45 -11.82 -22.19
CA LYS A 465 -4.36 -12.20 -21.30
C LYS A 465 -3.01 -11.74 -21.86
N ASN A 466 -2.73 -12.06 -23.10
CA ASN A 466 -1.48 -11.64 -23.77
C ASN A 466 -1.38 -10.11 -23.86
N THR A 467 -2.49 -9.44 -24.13
CA THR A 467 -2.51 -7.97 -24.17
C THR A 467 -2.08 -7.37 -22.82
N VAL A 468 -2.67 -7.80 -21.71
CA VAL A 468 -2.37 -7.26 -20.37
C VAL A 468 -0.96 -7.62 -19.92
N THR A 469 -0.54 -8.87 -20.07
CA THR A 469 0.82 -9.29 -19.65
C THR A 469 1.93 -8.60 -20.45
N ASN A 470 1.66 -8.13 -21.65
CA ASN A 470 2.61 -7.42 -22.51
C ASN A 470 2.66 -5.89 -22.27
N TRP A 471 1.76 -5.31 -21.45
CA TRP A 471 1.85 -3.88 -21.11
C TRP A 471 3.16 -3.54 -20.41
N ASP A 472 3.53 -4.35 -19.42
CA ASP A 472 4.81 -4.28 -18.71
C ASP A 472 5.13 -5.64 -18.11
N SER A 473 6.02 -6.38 -18.75
CA SER A 473 6.42 -7.72 -18.30
C SER A 473 7.23 -7.71 -16.98
N SER A 474 7.68 -6.55 -16.49
CA SER A 474 8.29 -6.44 -15.17
C SER A 474 7.24 -6.40 -14.04
N LEU A 475 6.05 -5.90 -14.34
CA LEU A 475 4.96 -5.70 -13.39
C LEU A 475 3.94 -6.86 -13.40
N TRP A 476 3.58 -7.36 -14.59
CA TRP A 476 2.50 -8.32 -14.76
C TRP A 476 2.99 -9.78 -14.89
N LYS A 477 2.18 -10.72 -14.40
CA LYS A 477 2.32 -12.17 -14.59
C LYS A 477 0.96 -12.82 -14.82
N GLU A 478 0.93 -14.04 -15.32
CA GLU A 478 -0.28 -14.86 -15.34
C GLU A 478 -0.66 -15.29 -13.92
N GLY A 479 -1.91 -15.09 -13.53
CA GLY A 479 -2.46 -15.53 -12.24
C GLY A 479 -3.00 -16.97 -12.31
N GLY A 480 -3.20 -17.58 -11.14
CA GLY A 480 -3.68 -18.96 -11.02
C GLY A 480 -5.10 -19.21 -11.58
N ASN A 481 -5.91 -18.18 -11.71
CA ASN A 481 -7.27 -18.22 -12.27
C ASN A 481 -7.33 -17.83 -13.77
N GLY A 482 -6.18 -17.69 -14.43
CA GLY A 482 -6.08 -17.34 -15.85
C GLY A 482 -6.12 -15.85 -16.15
N TYR A 483 -6.42 -14.99 -15.18
CA TYR A 483 -6.33 -13.53 -15.33
C TYR A 483 -4.92 -13.04 -14.96
N PRO A 484 -4.41 -12.01 -15.64
CA PRO A 484 -3.14 -11.39 -15.25
C PRO A 484 -3.23 -10.77 -13.85
N VAL A 485 -2.13 -10.84 -13.12
CA VAL A 485 -2.01 -10.21 -11.80
C VAL A 485 -0.64 -9.54 -11.68
N PHE A 486 -0.45 -8.70 -10.70
CA PHE A 486 0.89 -8.19 -10.43
C PHE A 486 1.81 -9.30 -9.92
N LYS A 487 3.11 -9.21 -10.23
CA LYS A 487 4.10 -10.17 -9.72
C LYS A 487 4.15 -10.24 -8.20
N TRP A 488 3.82 -9.14 -7.54
CA TRP A 488 3.78 -9.00 -6.09
C TRP A 488 2.40 -9.27 -5.47
N SER A 489 1.32 -9.41 -6.27
CA SER A 489 -0.01 -9.73 -5.70
C SER A 489 -0.03 -11.11 -5.03
N LYS A 490 -0.71 -11.16 -3.91
CA LYS A 490 -0.81 -12.32 -3.03
C LYS A 490 -2.17 -13.00 -3.15
#